data_0661cf62d608ee88efa8cc3b255529aa
#
_entry.id   0661cf62d608ee88efa8cc3b255529aa
#
_cell.length_a   1.000
_cell.length_b   1.000
_cell.length_c   1.000
_cell.angle_alpha   90.00
_cell.angle_beta   90.00
_cell.angle_gamma   90.00
#
_symmetry.space_group_name_H-M   'P 1'
#
loop_
_entity.id
_entity.type
_entity.pdbx_description
1 polymer ?
#
loop_
_entity_poly.entity_id
_entity_poly.type
_entity_poly.pdbx_seq_one_letter_code
_entity_poly.pdbx_strand_id
1 'polypeptide(L)'
;MNDQPVANTTSFGAIGFGFSLLLLSLNMAQILDSNAMGVILATGLFAGGLTPLIAGLWSLKTGNSFAATAYILAATFWFSYAFIYFLPALGLITPVTEPAIAMLVQMPFFFLWGLLAFWLFLSSMKANRVLQINFFLLAIFLWLVAFGYFHAWETWNATTIADITLVWIAGWVGVAAGFVGIYYGLASVLNETYKRDIMPLGQVPPST
;
A
#
# COMPACT_ATOMS: atom_id res chain seq x y z
N MET A 1 34.38 -2.82 -14.43
CA MET A 1 33.42 -2.28 -13.46
C MET A 1 33.35 -3.28 -12.34
N ASN A 2 33.59 -2.89 -11.09
CA ASN A 2 33.57 -3.80 -9.95
C ASN A 2 32.14 -4.35 -9.78
N ASP A 3 31.94 -5.64 -10.01
CA ASP A 3 30.71 -6.37 -9.71
C ASP A 3 30.55 -6.53 -8.18
N GLN A 4 30.41 -5.41 -7.48
CA GLN A 4 30.01 -5.49 -6.08
C GLN A 4 28.54 -5.91 -6.02
N PRO A 5 28.20 -6.94 -5.23
CA PRO A 5 26.81 -7.35 -5.07
C PRO A 5 25.98 -6.18 -4.53
N VAL A 6 24.94 -5.83 -5.29
CA VAL A 6 23.99 -4.80 -4.86
C VAL A 6 23.12 -5.38 -3.76
N ALA A 7 23.00 -4.67 -2.63
CA ALA A 7 22.14 -5.07 -1.52
C ALA A 7 20.67 -5.22 -1.97
N ASN A 8 19.93 -6.10 -1.31
CA ASN A 8 18.51 -6.30 -1.59
C ASN A 8 17.69 -5.07 -1.18
N THR A 9 17.33 -4.26 -2.16
CA THR A 9 16.61 -3.00 -1.95
C THR A 9 15.11 -3.19 -1.72
N THR A 10 14.58 -4.39 -1.95
CA THR A 10 13.14 -4.65 -1.80
C THR A 10 12.70 -4.61 -0.34
N SER A 11 13.60 -4.88 0.59
CA SER A 11 13.31 -4.96 2.02
C SER A 11 12.81 -3.63 2.58
N PHE A 12 13.56 -2.54 2.41
CA PHE A 12 13.18 -1.24 2.98
C PHE A 12 11.97 -0.63 2.26
N GLY A 13 11.82 -0.90 0.96
CA GLY A 13 10.62 -0.48 0.22
C GLY A 13 9.35 -1.15 0.76
N ALA A 14 9.42 -2.45 1.06
CA ALA A 14 8.31 -3.20 1.65
C ALA A 14 7.98 -2.73 3.08
N ILE A 15 8.99 -2.49 3.91
CA ILE A 15 8.80 -1.98 5.28
C ILE A 15 8.13 -0.60 5.23
N GLY A 16 8.64 0.33 4.42
CA GLY A 16 8.10 1.68 4.32
C GLY A 16 6.66 1.71 3.81
N PHE A 17 6.36 0.93 2.77
CA PHE A 17 5.00 0.78 2.27
C PHE A 17 4.07 0.17 3.34
N GLY A 18 4.47 -0.94 3.95
CA GLY A 18 3.67 -1.64 4.96
C GLY A 18 3.41 -0.78 6.20
N PHE A 19 4.40 0.01 6.64
CA PHE A 19 4.26 0.93 7.76
C PHE A 19 3.23 2.03 7.47
N SER A 20 3.29 2.64 6.29
CA SER A 20 2.34 3.68 5.88
C SER A 20 0.93 3.11 5.69
N LEU A 21 0.82 1.92 5.08
CA LEU A 21 -0.45 1.22 4.92
C LEU A 21 -1.06 0.88 6.28
N LEU A 22 -0.25 0.44 7.24
CA LEU A 22 -0.72 0.12 8.60
C LEU A 22 -1.33 1.35 9.28
N LEU A 23 -0.67 2.52 9.23
CA LEU A 23 -1.20 3.75 9.80
C LEU A 23 -2.52 4.18 9.16
N LEU A 24 -2.61 4.17 7.83
CA LEU A 24 -3.85 4.48 7.13
C LEU A 24 -4.97 3.50 7.51
N SER A 25 -4.65 2.22 7.59
CA SER A 25 -5.61 1.17 7.91
C SER A 25 -6.10 1.22 9.34
N LEU A 26 -5.24 1.58 10.30
CA LEU A 26 -5.64 1.83 11.70
C LEU A 26 -6.61 3.01 11.82
N ASN A 27 -6.47 4.04 10.99
CA ASN A 27 -7.43 5.14 10.93
C ASN A 27 -8.77 4.66 10.33
N MET A 28 -8.75 3.90 9.23
CA MET A 28 -9.97 3.34 8.64
C MET A 28 -10.67 2.33 9.57
N ALA A 29 -9.91 1.58 10.38
CA ALA A 29 -10.44 0.69 11.41
C ALA A 29 -10.90 1.44 12.68
N GLN A 30 -10.85 2.77 12.70
CA GLN A 30 -11.24 3.64 13.82
C GLN A 30 -10.42 3.45 15.11
N ILE A 31 -9.21 2.91 14.99
CA ILE A 31 -8.26 2.82 16.10
C ILE A 31 -7.54 4.17 16.28
N LEU A 32 -7.23 4.84 15.17
CA LEU A 32 -6.67 6.18 15.17
C LEU A 32 -7.76 7.22 14.87
N ASP A 33 -7.73 8.31 15.62
CA ASP A 33 -8.61 9.45 15.41
C ASP A 33 -8.34 10.16 14.07
N SER A 34 -9.34 10.91 13.58
CA SER A 34 -9.23 11.69 12.33
C SER A 34 -8.07 12.70 12.35
N ASN A 35 -7.66 13.19 13.54
CA ASN A 35 -6.51 14.07 13.71
C ASN A 35 -5.16 13.40 13.33
N ALA A 36 -5.14 12.07 13.21
CA ALA A 36 -3.95 11.33 12.77
C ALA A 36 -3.63 11.53 11.26
N MET A 37 -4.52 12.17 10.48
CA MET A 37 -4.33 12.31 9.02
C MET A 37 -3.01 13.01 8.67
N GLY A 38 -2.57 14.00 9.43
CA GLY A 38 -1.28 14.68 9.22
C GLY A 38 -0.09 13.72 9.33
N VAL A 39 -0.09 12.82 10.33
CA VAL A 39 0.96 11.80 10.51
C VAL A 39 0.88 10.76 9.40
N ILE A 40 -0.32 10.33 9.01
CA ILE A 40 -0.55 9.36 7.93
C ILE A 40 0.00 9.90 6.60
N LEU A 41 -0.32 11.15 6.26
CA LEU A 41 0.15 11.78 5.02
C LEU A 41 1.66 11.99 5.01
N ALA A 42 2.24 12.47 6.12
CA ALA A 42 3.68 12.64 6.25
C ALA A 42 4.42 11.30 6.12
N THR A 43 3.96 10.28 6.83
CA THR A 43 4.53 8.92 6.73
C THR A 43 4.30 8.33 5.34
N GLY A 44 3.11 8.55 4.77
CA GLY A 44 2.79 8.17 3.40
C GLY A 44 3.76 8.72 2.37
N LEU A 45 4.12 10.01 2.46
CA LEU A 45 5.08 10.63 1.54
C LEU A 45 6.49 10.03 1.67
N PHE A 46 7.00 9.94 2.89
CA PHE A 46 8.40 9.56 3.11
C PHE A 46 8.58 8.04 3.18
N ALA A 47 7.87 7.35 4.06
CA ALA A 47 8.01 5.91 4.20
C ALA A 47 7.23 5.16 3.10
N GLY A 48 6.00 5.57 2.78
CA GLY A 48 5.18 4.91 1.76
C GLY A 48 5.52 5.28 0.32
N GLY A 49 6.04 6.50 0.10
CA GLY A 49 6.38 7.03 -1.21
C GLY A 49 7.87 6.95 -1.51
N LEU A 50 8.69 7.68 -0.76
CA LEU A 50 10.11 7.83 -1.10
C LEU A 50 10.88 6.51 -0.99
N THR A 51 10.66 5.70 0.06
CA THR A 51 11.40 4.44 0.20
C THR A 51 11.07 3.43 -0.89
N PRO A 52 9.80 3.17 -1.25
CA PRO A 52 9.49 2.30 -2.38
C PRO A 52 9.98 2.88 -3.72
N LEU A 53 9.95 4.20 -3.92
CA LEU A 53 10.50 4.79 -5.13
C LEU A 53 11.98 4.44 -5.31
N ILE A 54 12.79 4.62 -4.26
CA ILE A 54 14.21 4.26 -4.29
C ILE A 54 14.37 2.75 -4.56
N ALA A 55 13.60 1.90 -3.87
CA ALA A 55 13.64 0.45 -4.07
C ALA A 55 13.29 0.06 -5.50
N GLY A 56 12.27 0.69 -6.08
CA GLY A 56 11.83 0.45 -7.45
C GLY A 56 12.86 0.87 -8.50
N LEU A 57 13.46 2.07 -8.35
CA LEU A 57 14.50 2.56 -9.25
C LEU A 57 15.75 1.66 -9.21
N TRP A 58 16.13 1.15 -8.04
CA TRP A 58 17.22 0.18 -7.92
C TRP A 58 16.88 -1.17 -8.54
N SER A 59 15.63 -1.62 -8.38
CA SER A 59 15.15 -2.86 -9.00
C SER A 59 15.19 -2.79 -10.52
N LEU A 60 14.98 -1.61 -11.15
CA LEU A 60 15.19 -1.41 -12.58
C LEU A 60 16.66 -1.66 -12.97
N LYS A 61 17.60 -1.15 -12.17
CA LYS A 61 19.04 -1.34 -12.44
C LYS A 61 19.48 -2.80 -12.32
N THR A 62 18.83 -3.57 -11.45
CA THR A 62 19.13 -5.00 -11.25
C THR A 62 18.34 -5.94 -12.18
N GLY A 63 17.51 -5.37 -13.08
CA GLY A 63 16.71 -6.14 -14.03
C GLY A 63 15.49 -6.86 -13.41
N ASN A 64 15.11 -6.54 -12.19
CA ASN A 64 13.93 -7.11 -11.54
C ASN A 64 12.67 -6.30 -11.86
N SER A 65 12.06 -6.57 -13.02
CA SER A 65 10.89 -5.84 -13.51
C SER A 65 9.68 -5.93 -12.58
N PHE A 66 9.47 -7.09 -11.94
CA PHE A 66 8.34 -7.27 -11.00
C PHE A 66 8.50 -6.34 -9.80
N ALA A 67 9.65 -6.38 -9.12
CA ALA A 67 9.90 -5.52 -7.96
C ALA A 67 9.91 -4.03 -8.36
N ALA A 68 10.51 -3.68 -9.49
CA ALA A 68 10.50 -2.32 -10.01
C ALA A 68 9.07 -1.79 -10.19
N THR A 69 8.23 -2.55 -10.89
CA THR A 69 6.83 -2.17 -11.14
C THR A 69 6.07 -2.05 -9.82
N ALA A 70 6.16 -3.05 -8.94
CA ALA A 70 5.44 -3.07 -7.68
C ALA A 70 5.80 -1.86 -6.81
N TYR A 71 7.09 -1.55 -6.64
CA TYR A 71 7.53 -0.48 -5.76
C TYR A 71 7.33 0.92 -6.36
N ILE A 72 7.53 1.12 -7.66
CA ILE A 72 7.23 2.41 -8.30
C ILE A 72 5.73 2.71 -8.21
N LEU A 73 4.87 1.72 -8.48
CA LEU A 73 3.43 1.90 -8.34
C LEU A 73 3.02 2.15 -6.88
N ALA A 74 3.62 1.45 -5.92
CA ALA A 74 3.39 1.71 -4.50
C ALA A 74 3.76 3.15 -4.10
N ALA A 75 4.90 3.65 -4.59
CA ALA A 75 5.33 5.02 -4.38
C ALA A 75 4.35 6.04 -4.98
N THR A 76 3.92 5.82 -6.22
CA THR A 76 2.99 6.72 -6.91
C THR A 76 1.60 6.72 -6.27
N PHE A 77 1.14 5.60 -5.73
CA PHE A 77 -0.07 5.56 -4.90
C PHE A 77 0.02 6.54 -3.74
N TRP A 78 1.09 6.46 -2.93
CA TRP A 78 1.24 7.31 -1.75
C TRP A 78 1.43 8.78 -2.08
N PHE A 79 2.19 9.10 -3.13
CA PHE A 79 2.32 10.48 -3.60
C PHE A 79 0.97 11.02 -4.06
N SER A 80 0.25 10.29 -4.90
CA SER A 80 -1.08 10.68 -5.36
C SER A 80 -2.07 10.85 -4.21
N TYR A 81 -2.08 9.90 -3.28
CA TYR A 81 -2.95 9.94 -2.10
C TYR A 81 -2.67 11.18 -1.23
N ALA A 82 -1.40 11.48 -0.95
CA ALA A 82 -1.04 12.66 -0.18
C ALA A 82 -1.43 13.97 -0.89
N PHE A 83 -1.25 14.04 -2.21
CA PHE A 83 -1.60 15.22 -2.99
C PHE A 83 -3.11 15.48 -3.06
N ILE A 84 -3.97 14.45 -2.96
CA ILE A 84 -5.43 14.65 -2.83
C ILE A 84 -5.76 15.59 -1.65
N TYR A 85 -4.99 15.53 -0.56
CA TYR A 85 -5.18 16.38 0.61
C TYR A 85 -4.38 17.67 0.57
N PHE A 86 -3.19 17.66 -0.03
CA PHE A 86 -2.33 18.85 -0.09
C PHE A 86 -2.81 19.89 -1.08
N LEU A 87 -3.34 19.50 -2.24
CA LEU A 87 -3.78 20.45 -3.26
C LEU A 87 -4.86 21.41 -2.74
N PRO A 88 -5.92 20.94 -2.05
CA PRO A 88 -6.89 21.84 -1.41
C PRO A 88 -6.27 22.67 -0.28
N ALA A 89 -5.41 22.07 0.55
CA ALA A 89 -4.77 22.76 1.67
C ALA A 89 -3.85 23.90 1.21
N LEU A 90 -3.26 23.77 0.01
CA LEU A 90 -2.44 24.82 -0.62
C LEU A 90 -3.28 25.84 -1.41
N GLY A 91 -4.60 25.69 -1.44
CA GLY A 91 -5.50 26.57 -2.19
C GLY A 91 -5.40 26.42 -3.72
N LEU A 92 -4.79 25.34 -4.22
CA LEU A 92 -4.62 25.09 -5.65
C LEU A 92 -5.86 24.56 -6.33
N ILE A 93 -6.75 23.93 -5.56
CA ILE A 93 -8.08 23.46 -5.99
C ILE A 93 -9.10 23.77 -4.89
N THR A 94 -10.37 23.90 -5.28
CA THR A 94 -11.47 24.05 -4.31
C THR A 94 -11.71 22.70 -3.61
N PRO A 95 -11.70 22.66 -2.25
CA PRO A 95 -12.01 21.43 -1.53
C PRO A 95 -13.47 21.00 -1.77
N VAL A 96 -13.70 19.70 -1.90
CA VAL A 96 -15.04 19.13 -1.89
C VAL A 96 -15.50 19.07 -0.43
N THR A 97 -16.52 19.84 -0.09
CA THR A 97 -17.01 19.99 1.29
C THR A 97 -18.05 18.93 1.66
N GLU A 98 -18.80 18.42 0.68
CA GLU A 98 -19.80 17.37 0.89
C GLU A 98 -19.12 16.00 1.04
N PRO A 99 -19.23 15.31 2.21
CA PRO A 99 -18.53 14.05 2.45
C PRO A 99 -18.86 12.96 1.44
N ALA A 100 -20.14 12.80 1.08
CA ALA A 100 -20.58 11.80 0.11
C ALA A 100 -19.95 12.02 -1.28
N ILE A 101 -19.88 13.28 -1.74
CA ILE A 101 -19.24 13.62 -3.00
C ILE A 101 -17.74 13.42 -2.94
N ALA A 102 -17.09 13.78 -1.82
CA ALA A 102 -15.67 13.56 -1.62
C ALA A 102 -15.30 12.06 -1.71
N MET A 103 -16.14 11.18 -1.19
CA MET A 103 -15.98 9.73 -1.29
C MET A 103 -16.22 9.24 -2.73
N LEU A 104 -17.25 9.72 -3.39
CA LEU A 104 -17.56 9.35 -4.79
C LEU A 104 -16.39 9.67 -5.73
N VAL A 105 -15.77 10.84 -5.61
CA VAL A 105 -14.65 11.22 -6.48
C VAL A 105 -13.37 10.47 -6.18
N GLN A 106 -13.21 9.92 -4.98
CA GLN A 106 -12.08 9.08 -4.61
C GLN A 106 -12.30 7.58 -4.93
N MET A 107 -13.54 7.13 -5.12
CA MET A 107 -13.85 5.74 -5.41
C MET A 107 -13.09 5.18 -6.61
N PRO A 108 -13.06 5.84 -7.80
CA PRO A 108 -12.32 5.33 -8.95
C PRO A 108 -10.82 5.20 -8.68
N PHE A 109 -10.24 6.09 -7.86
CA PHE A 109 -8.85 6.01 -7.44
C PHE A 109 -8.57 4.68 -6.74
N PHE A 110 -9.32 4.36 -5.68
CA PHE A 110 -9.13 3.10 -4.95
C PHE A 110 -9.47 1.88 -5.81
N PHE A 111 -10.50 1.96 -6.66
CA PHE A 111 -10.87 0.85 -7.55
C PHE A 111 -9.77 0.50 -8.55
N LEU A 112 -9.20 1.49 -9.22
CA LEU A 112 -8.12 1.29 -10.20
C LEU A 112 -6.84 0.80 -9.54
N TRP A 113 -6.47 1.32 -8.37
CA TRP A 113 -5.34 0.80 -7.62
C TRP A 113 -5.57 -0.63 -7.12
N GLY A 114 -6.82 -1.00 -6.83
CA GLY A 114 -7.20 -2.38 -6.53
C GLY A 114 -6.98 -3.32 -7.72
N LEU A 115 -7.31 -2.89 -8.94
CA LEU A 115 -7.00 -3.65 -10.15
C LEU A 115 -5.49 -3.86 -10.33
N LEU A 116 -4.68 -2.82 -10.12
CA LEU A 116 -3.23 -2.93 -10.20
C LEU A 116 -2.67 -3.89 -9.15
N ALA A 117 -3.15 -3.81 -7.91
CA ALA A 117 -2.77 -4.74 -6.84
C ALA A 117 -3.15 -6.19 -7.18
N PHE A 118 -4.31 -6.41 -7.80
CA PHE A 118 -4.73 -7.73 -8.27
C PHE A 118 -3.82 -8.28 -9.38
N TRP A 119 -3.41 -7.44 -10.34
CA TRP A 119 -2.43 -7.84 -11.35
C TRP A 119 -1.06 -8.16 -10.74
N LEU A 120 -0.63 -7.41 -9.73
CA LEU A 120 0.59 -7.73 -8.98
C LEU A 120 0.45 -9.04 -8.18
N PHE A 121 -0.76 -9.32 -7.64
CA PHE A 121 -1.05 -10.63 -7.04
C PHE A 121 -0.85 -11.76 -8.05
N LEU A 122 -1.44 -11.68 -9.24
CA LEU A 122 -1.25 -12.68 -10.30
C LEU A 122 0.23 -12.82 -10.70
N SER A 123 0.95 -11.70 -10.80
CA SER A 123 2.38 -11.69 -11.13
C SER A 123 3.23 -12.30 -10.02
N SER A 124 2.80 -12.25 -8.77
CA SER A 124 3.50 -12.81 -7.61
C SER A 124 3.41 -14.33 -7.49
N MET A 125 2.60 -15.00 -8.31
CA MET A 125 2.35 -16.45 -8.20
C MET A 125 3.62 -17.30 -8.30
N LYS A 126 4.66 -16.80 -8.96
CA LYS A 126 5.98 -17.46 -9.08
C LYS A 126 7.05 -16.88 -8.15
N ALA A 127 6.68 -15.93 -7.27
CA ALA A 127 7.62 -15.33 -6.32
C ALA A 127 7.65 -16.12 -5.00
N ASN A 128 6.97 -15.64 -3.97
CA ASN A 128 6.86 -16.32 -2.69
C ASN A 128 5.47 -16.12 -2.09
N ARG A 129 5.10 -16.96 -1.14
CA ARG A 129 3.74 -16.98 -0.55
C ARG A 129 3.41 -15.70 0.20
N VAL A 130 4.39 -15.09 0.87
CA VAL A 130 4.18 -13.85 1.62
C VAL A 130 3.78 -12.71 0.68
N LEU A 131 4.45 -12.56 -0.46
CA LEU A 131 4.06 -11.56 -1.48
C LEU A 131 2.69 -11.84 -2.10
N GLN A 132 2.35 -13.12 -2.34
CA GLN A 132 1.01 -13.49 -2.82
C GLN A 132 -0.06 -13.04 -1.84
N ILE A 133 0.10 -13.37 -0.54
CA ILE A 133 -0.83 -12.96 0.51
C ILE A 133 -0.90 -11.44 0.61
N ASN A 134 0.24 -10.75 0.54
CA ASN A 134 0.30 -9.29 0.64
C ASN A 134 -0.49 -8.61 -0.49
N PHE A 135 -0.24 -8.95 -1.75
CA PHE A 135 -0.95 -8.32 -2.88
C PHE A 135 -2.41 -8.72 -2.95
N PHE A 136 -2.77 -9.94 -2.53
CA PHE A 136 -4.16 -10.37 -2.43
C PHE A 136 -4.93 -9.55 -1.39
N LEU A 137 -4.39 -9.42 -0.18
CA LEU A 137 -4.98 -8.58 0.87
C LEU A 137 -5.05 -7.11 0.45
N LEU A 138 -4.01 -6.61 -0.23
CA LEU A 138 -3.99 -5.23 -0.73
C LEU A 138 -5.09 -4.98 -1.76
N ALA A 139 -5.32 -5.91 -2.69
CA ALA A 139 -6.40 -5.79 -3.68
C ALA A 139 -7.77 -5.77 -3.00
N ILE A 140 -8.01 -6.68 -2.05
CA ILE A 140 -9.26 -6.73 -1.27
C ILE A 140 -9.44 -5.43 -0.47
N PHE A 141 -8.41 -4.95 0.21
CA PHE A 141 -8.43 -3.69 0.95
C PHE A 141 -8.90 -2.54 0.07
N LEU A 142 -8.25 -2.34 -1.09
CA LEU A 142 -8.53 -1.23 -1.99
C LEU A 142 -9.94 -1.31 -2.59
N TRP A 143 -10.41 -2.50 -2.95
CA TRP A 143 -11.76 -2.68 -3.45
C TRP A 143 -12.83 -2.50 -2.37
N LEU A 144 -12.59 -2.96 -1.15
CA LEU A 144 -13.51 -2.71 -0.03
C LEU A 144 -13.63 -1.21 0.27
N VAL A 145 -12.53 -0.45 0.20
CA VAL A 145 -12.58 1.02 0.32
C VAL A 145 -13.39 1.63 -0.82
N ALA A 146 -13.12 1.22 -2.07
CA ALA A 146 -13.83 1.74 -3.24
C ALA A 146 -15.34 1.47 -3.16
N PHE A 147 -15.74 0.24 -2.85
CA PHE A 147 -17.16 -0.12 -2.73
C PHE A 147 -17.80 0.52 -1.49
N GLY A 148 -17.08 0.67 -0.39
CA GLY A 148 -17.55 1.41 0.77
C GLY A 148 -17.84 2.88 0.44
N TYR A 149 -16.96 3.52 -0.31
CA TYR A 149 -17.16 4.90 -0.77
C TYR A 149 -18.35 5.04 -1.74
N PHE A 150 -18.52 4.07 -2.64
CA PHE A 150 -19.68 4.03 -3.54
C PHE A 150 -20.98 3.88 -2.76
N HIS A 151 -21.04 2.95 -1.81
CA HIS A 151 -22.22 2.73 -0.98
C HIS A 151 -22.57 3.95 -0.13
N ALA A 152 -21.56 4.61 0.43
CA ALA A 152 -21.74 5.85 1.17
C ALA A 152 -22.38 6.97 0.34
N TRP A 153 -21.97 7.11 -0.91
CA TRP A 153 -22.57 8.06 -1.84
C TRP A 153 -24.01 7.68 -2.19
N GLU A 154 -24.28 6.42 -2.50
CA GLU A 154 -25.59 5.93 -2.91
C GLU A 154 -26.66 6.15 -1.83
N THR A 155 -26.28 5.94 -0.56
CA THR A 155 -27.21 6.04 0.57
C THR A 155 -27.34 7.45 1.13
N TRP A 156 -26.50 8.42 0.74
CA TRP A 156 -26.34 9.76 1.35
C TRP A 156 -26.23 9.74 2.88
N ASN A 157 -25.89 8.61 3.44
CA ASN A 157 -25.95 8.32 4.88
C ASN A 157 -24.59 8.41 5.56
N ALA A 158 -23.54 8.77 4.81
CA ALA A 158 -22.19 8.86 5.36
C ALA A 158 -21.93 10.26 5.87
N THR A 159 -22.18 10.47 7.13
CA THR A 159 -21.70 11.66 7.85
C THR A 159 -20.22 11.58 8.14
N THR A 160 -19.68 10.36 8.26
CA THR A 160 -18.25 10.09 8.46
C THR A 160 -17.84 8.77 7.81
N ILE A 161 -16.53 8.60 7.53
CA ILE A 161 -15.96 7.30 7.10
C ILE A 161 -16.27 6.20 8.14
N ALA A 162 -16.45 6.59 9.39
CA ALA A 162 -16.78 5.71 10.50
C ALA A 162 -18.12 4.97 10.32
N ASP A 163 -19.08 5.60 9.68
CA ASP A 163 -20.41 5.03 9.47
C ASP A 163 -20.44 3.98 8.34
N ILE A 164 -19.32 3.80 7.62
CA ILE A 164 -19.23 2.90 6.50
C ILE A 164 -18.62 1.57 6.93
N THR A 165 -19.47 0.59 7.21
CA THR A 165 -19.04 -0.75 7.63
C THR A 165 -17.99 -1.37 6.70
N LEU A 166 -18.13 -1.19 5.38
CA LEU A 166 -17.16 -1.72 4.41
C LEU A 166 -15.78 -1.10 4.56
N VAL A 167 -15.69 0.22 4.83
CA VAL A 167 -14.41 0.90 5.05
C VAL A 167 -13.78 0.47 6.37
N TRP A 168 -14.60 0.24 7.39
CA TRP A 168 -14.13 -0.32 8.67
C TRP A 168 -13.55 -1.73 8.49
N ILE A 169 -14.25 -2.61 7.76
CA ILE A 169 -13.73 -3.95 7.41
C ILE A 169 -12.45 -3.83 6.58
N ALA A 170 -12.43 -2.93 5.60
CA ALA A 170 -11.23 -2.65 4.82
C ALA A 170 -10.05 -2.26 5.72
N GLY A 171 -10.28 -1.43 6.74
CA GLY A 171 -9.26 -1.06 7.72
C GLY A 171 -8.58 -2.30 8.34
N TRP A 172 -9.34 -3.28 8.78
CA TRP A 172 -8.78 -4.50 9.35
C TRP A 172 -8.03 -5.37 8.33
N VAL A 173 -8.55 -5.46 7.10
CA VAL A 173 -7.84 -6.14 5.99
C VAL A 173 -6.53 -5.43 5.67
N GLY A 174 -6.56 -4.10 5.64
CA GLY A 174 -5.36 -3.27 5.42
C GLY A 174 -4.34 -3.38 6.55
N VAL A 175 -4.79 -3.50 7.81
CA VAL A 175 -3.91 -3.79 8.96
C VAL A 175 -3.17 -5.11 8.73
N ALA A 176 -3.89 -6.16 8.33
CA ALA A 176 -3.27 -7.45 8.02
C ALA A 176 -2.26 -7.32 6.85
N ALA A 177 -2.63 -6.62 5.77
CA ALA A 177 -1.74 -6.38 4.63
C ALA A 177 -0.48 -5.59 5.03
N GLY A 178 -0.63 -4.55 5.86
CA GLY A 178 0.49 -3.76 6.37
C GLY A 178 1.49 -4.60 7.18
N PHE A 179 0.99 -5.45 8.08
CA PHE A 179 1.84 -6.38 8.82
C PHE A 179 2.54 -7.40 7.93
N VAL A 180 1.85 -7.95 6.91
CA VAL A 180 2.46 -8.88 5.94
C VAL A 180 3.56 -8.19 5.13
N GLY A 181 3.36 -6.93 4.73
CA GLY A 181 4.39 -6.13 4.04
C GLY A 181 5.62 -5.87 4.92
N ILE A 182 5.42 -5.47 6.19
CA ILE A 182 6.50 -5.29 7.16
C ILE A 182 7.23 -6.63 7.40
N TYR A 183 6.47 -7.72 7.60
CA TYR A 183 7.05 -9.05 7.78
C TYR A 183 7.95 -9.45 6.61
N TYR A 184 7.47 -9.24 5.36
CA TYR A 184 8.25 -9.54 4.17
C TYR A 184 9.59 -8.78 4.16
N GLY A 185 9.55 -7.48 4.45
CA GLY A 185 10.76 -6.66 4.47
C GLY A 185 11.74 -7.07 5.57
N LEU A 186 11.25 -7.28 6.80
CA LEU A 186 12.08 -7.70 7.93
C LEU A 186 12.66 -9.11 7.73
N ALA A 187 11.85 -10.05 7.25
CA ALA A 187 12.29 -11.40 6.93
C ALA A 187 13.41 -11.39 5.88
N SER A 188 13.26 -10.55 4.84
CA SER A 188 14.27 -10.41 3.79
C SER A 188 15.60 -9.91 4.35
N VAL A 189 15.59 -8.89 5.22
CA VAL A 189 16.81 -8.36 5.87
C VAL A 189 17.46 -9.41 6.77
N LEU A 190 16.66 -10.07 7.62
CA LEU A 190 17.19 -11.07 8.54
C LEU A 190 17.81 -12.26 7.82
N ASN A 191 17.11 -12.80 6.81
CA ASN A 191 17.59 -13.94 6.04
C ASN A 191 18.89 -13.60 5.28
N GLU A 192 18.99 -12.39 4.71
CA GLU A 192 20.21 -11.91 4.05
C GLU A 192 21.36 -11.75 5.05
N THR A 193 21.12 -11.09 6.19
CA THR A 193 22.13 -10.83 7.22
C THR A 193 22.71 -12.11 7.79
N TYR A 194 21.87 -13.10 8.08
CA TYR A 194 22.28 -14.36 8.67
C TYR A 194 22.62 -15.44 7.63
N LYS A 195 22.46 -15.14 6.34
CA LYS A 195 22.72 -16.07 5.20
C LYS A 195 22.00 -17.42 5.35
N ARG A 196 20.81 -17.41 5.93
CA ARG A 196 19.93 -18.58 6.11
C ARG A 196 18.48 -18.15 6.30
N ASP A 197 17.55 -19.04 6.03
CA ASP A 197 16.12 -18.78 6.22
C ASP A 197 15.76 -18.81 7.72
N ILE A 198 15.85 -17.66 8.39
CA ILE A 198 15.40 -17.46 9.77
C ILE A 198 13.90 -17.26 9.82
N MET A 199 13.37 -16.42 8.92
CA MET A 199 11.94 -16.15 8.80
C MET A 199 11.46 -16.67 7.44
N PRO A 200 10.49 -17.62 7.41
CA PRO A 200 10.07 -18.24 6.17
C PRO A 200 9.30 -17.28 5.27
N LEU A 201 9.67 -17.18 4.01
CA LEU A 201 8.95 -16.41 2.99
C LEU A 201 8.04 -17.30 2.12
N GLY A 202 8.11 -18.62 2.26
CA GLY A 202 7.33 -19.56 1.47
C GLY A 202 7.72 -19.52 -0.01
N GLN A 203 8.98 -19.82 -0.29
CA GLN A 203 9.52 -19.87 -1.66
C GLN A 203 8.70 -20.83 -2.53
N VAL A 204 8.35 -20.41 -3.74
CA VAL A 204 7.66 -21.25 -4.72
C VAL A 204 8.71 -22.00 -5.52
N PRO A 205 8.64 -23.35 -5.58
CA PRO A 205 9.58 -24.12 -6.39
C PRO A 205 9.58 -23.66 -7.86
N PRO A 206 10.73 -23.64 -8.55
CA PRO A 206 10.75 -23.35 -9.97
C PRO A 206 9.86 -24.35 -10.71
N SER A 207 9.04 -23.84 -11.65
CA SER A 207 8.24 -24.72 -12.52
C SER A 207 9.22 -25.54 -13.38
N THR A 208 9.13 -26.86 -13.24
CA THR A 208 9.79 -27.82 -14.15
C THR A 208 9.35 -27.59 -15.60
#